data_c09b991adc94789479963b498c999e6e
#
_entry.id   c09b991adc94789479963b498c999e6e
#
_cell.length_a   1.000
_cell.length_b   1.000
_cell.length_c   1.000
_cell.angle_alpha   90.00
_cell.angle_beta   90.00
_cell.angle_gamma   90.00
#
_symmetry.space_group_name_H-M   'P 1'
#
loop_
_entity.id
_entity.type
_entity.pdbx_description
1 polymer ?
#
loop_
_entity_poly.entity_id
_entity_poly.type
_entity_poly.pdbx_seq_one_letter_code
_entity_poly.pdbx_strand_id
1 'polypeptide(L)'
;TAMDAERNRLLRSLGGTTLNLKSFLPLMMKYQLDPEFPSYYSHSYLNEAKIGRTNLTKLDANNRAAMKQYIGNIQTMEKLTRLQTNLKLLEKHQASYVAAGKRTIDVEVAALRIGDFTMVTFPGELVVQIGLNLKKASPHQHTFVAGYTNGYIYYCPTAEQLRNVGNAQEDSDCMVAPEWQKVFEGKALEMLGKL
;
A
#
# COMPACT_ATOMS: atom_id res chain seq x y z
N THR A 1 0.30 -15.20 12.79
CA THR A 1 1.07 -13.95 12.53
C THR A 1 0.24 -12.72 12.88
N ALA A 2 0.88 -11.55 13.00
CA ALA A 2 0.17 -10.29 13.21
C ALA A 2 -0.82 -10.00 12.05
N MET A 3 -0.45 -10.31 10.82
CA MET A 3 -1.29 -10.17 9.64
C MET A 3 -2.53 -11.08 9.67
N ASP A 4 -2.43 -12.30 10.20
CA ASP A 4 -3.58 -13.20 10.37
C ASP A 4 -4.54 -12.67 11.43
N ALA A 5 -4.03 -12.11 12.52
CA ALA A 5 -4.85 -11.48 13.55
C ALA A 5 -5.61 -10.28 12.97
N GLU A 6 -4.94 -9.44 12.18
CA GLU A 6 -5.56 -8.30 11.51
C GLU A 6 -6.61 -8.73 10.48
N ARG A 7 -6.33 -9.76 9.68
CA ARG A 7 -7.31 -10.34 8.75
C ARG A 7 -8.57 -10.79 9.49
N ASN A 8 -8.41 -11.51 10.59
CA ASN A 8 -9.53 -11.99 11.38
C ASN A 8 -10.32 -10.83 12.04
N ARG A 9 -9.64 -9.77 12.45
CA ARG A 9 -10.27 -8.55 12.97
C ARG A 9 -11.11 -7.87 11.89
N LEU A 10 -10.57 -7.69 10.70
CA LEU A 10 -11.27 -7.09 9.56
C LEU A 10 -12.48 -7.93 9.13
N LEU A 11 -12.35 -9.25 9.06
CA LEU A 11 -13.47 -10.14 8.74
C LEU A 11 -14.61 -9.99 9.74
N ARG A 12 -14.32 -9.90 11.04
CA ARG A 12 -15.34 -9.72 12.08
C ARG A 12 -16.00 -8.33 12.07
N SER A 13 -15.35 -7.33 11.47
CA SER A 13 -15.90 -5.98 11.37
C SER A 13 -16.90 -5.80 10.21
N LEU A 14 -16.98 -6.77 9.30
CA LEU A 14 -17.98 -6.77 8.24
C LEU A 14 -19.37 -6.99 8.83
N GLY A 15 -20.28 -6.05 8.62
CA GLY A 15 -21.67 -6.11 9.05
C GLY A 15 -22.60 -6.34 7.88
N GLY A 16 -23.74 -6.98 8.16
CA GLY A 16 -24.82 -7.09 7.18
C GLY A 16 -25.40 -5.72 6.83
N THR A 17 -25.79 -5.50 5.59
CA THR A 17 -26.54 -4.32 5.13
C THR A 17 -27.63 -4.74 4.16
N THR A 18 -28.77 -4.07 4.21
CA THR A 18 -29.86 -4.24 3.26
C THR A 18 -29.62 -3.52 1.95
N LEU A 19 -28.59 -2.65 1.88
CA LEU A 19 -28.24 -1.93 0.68
C LEU A 19 -27.41 -2.82 -0.26
N ASN A 20 -27.72 -2.70 -1.54
CA ASN A 20 -26.86 -3.13 -2.64
C ASN A 20 -26.47 -1.88 -3.45
N LEU A 21 -25.63 -2.05 -4.47
CA LEU A 21 -25.14 -0.93 -5.27
C LEU A 21 -26.29 -0.10 -5.89
N LYS A 22 -27.35 -0.77 -6.37
CA LYS A 22 -28.51 -0.08 -6.98
C LYS A 22 -29.27 0.79 -5.98
N SER A 23 -29.40 0.33 -4.73
CA SER A 23 -30.08 1.07 -3.65
C SER A 23 -29.15 2.13 -3.02
N PHE A 24 -27.86 1.84 -2.95
CA PHE A 24 -26.85 2.72 -2.34
C PHE A 24 -26.62 3.99 -3.15
N LEU A 25 -26.44 3.88 -4.49
CA LEU A 25 -26.12 5.03 -5.33
C LEU A 25 -27.16 6.15 -5.28
N PRO A 26 -28.47 5.89 -5.44
CA PRO A 26 -29.48 6.95 -5.34
C PRO A 26 -29.52 7.62 -3.95
N LEU A 27 -29.36 6.86 -2.89
CA LEU A 27 -29.32 7.40 -1.52
C LEU A 27 -28.08 8.25 -1.31
N MET A 28 -26.91 7.76 -1.73
CA MET A 28 -25.66 8.49 -1.64
C MET A 28 -25.72 9.82 -2.39
N MET A 29 -26.24 9.83 -3.61
CA MET A 29 -26.41 11.04 -4.40
C MET A 29 -27.33 12.05 -3.70
N LYS A 30 -28.47 11.60 -3.16
CA LYS A 30 -29.39 12.47 -2.42
C LYS A 30 -28.72 13.14 -1.23
N TYR A 31 -28.03 12.37 -0.39
CA TYR A 31 -27.37 12.90 0.79
C TYR A 31 -26.10 13.71 0.48
N GLN A 32 -25.48 13.48 -0.68
CA GLN A 32 -24.33 14.27 -1.14
C GLN A 32 -24.77 15.64 -1.68
N LEU A 33 -25.90 15.69 -2.37
CA LEU A 33 -26.43 16.93 -2.93
C LEU A 33 -27.18 17.77 -1.89
N ASP A 34 -27.83 17.13 -0.92
CA ASP A 34 -28.52 17.76 0.18
C ASP A 34 -28.28 16.95 1.46
N PRO A 35 -27.26 17.32 2.29
CA PRO A 35 -26.96 16.63 3.54
C PRO A 35 -28.12 16.62 4.55
N GLU A 36 -29.01 17.59 4.45
CA GLU A 36 -30.23 17.69 5.27
C GLU A 36 -31.39 16.87 4.70
N PHE A 37 -31.17 16.18 3.57
CA PHE A 37 -32.21 15.35 2.98
C PHE A 37 -32.54 14.10 3.82
N PRO A 38 -33.83 13.77 3.98
CA PRO A 38 -34.96 14.60 3.59
C PRO A 38 -35.04 15.81 4.50
N SER A 39 -35.41 16.97 3.93
CA SER A 39 -35.54 18.19 4.69
C SER A 39 -36.66 18.06 5.76
N TYR A 40 -36.34 18.37 6.99
CA TYR A 40 -37.30 18.40 8.09
C TYR A 40 -38.39 19.44 7.89
N TYR A 41 -38.23 20.37 6.97
CA TYR A 41 -39.20 21.35 6.54
C TYR A 41 -40.08 20.87 5.39
N SER A 42 -39.83 19.68 4.83
CA SER A 42 -40.68 19.14 3.80
C SER A 42 -42.12 18.92 4.33
N HIS A 43 -43.10 19.08 3.44
CA HIS A 43 -44.49 18.92 3.81
C HIS A 43 -44.80 17.55 4.45
N SER A 44 -44.14 16.49 3.99
CA SER A 44 -44.31 15.15 4.52
C SER A 44 -43.84 15.07 5.99
N TYR A 45 -42.67 15.63 6.31
CA TYR A 45 -42.15 15.63 7.68
C TYR A 45 -43.00 16.47 8.62
N LEU A 46 -43.40 17.65 8.18
CA LEU A 46 -44.29 18.54 8.97
C LEU A 46 -45.64 17.88 9.25
N ASN A 47 -46.18 17.20 8.25
CA ASN A 47 -47.44 16.48 8.43
C ASN A 47 -47.29 15.29 9.38
N GLU A 48 -46.29 14.45 9.20
CA GLU A 48 -46.04 13.31 10.09
C GLU A 48 -45.78 13.77 11.53
N ALA A 49 -44.98 14.81 11.74
CA ALA A 49 -44.73 15.39 13.04
C ALA A 49 -46.04 15.92 13.69
N LYS A 50 -46.90 16.62 12.91
CA LYS A 50 -48.17 17.18 13.39
C LYS A 50 -49.14 16.11 13.89
N ILE A 51 -49.13 14.92 13.29
CA ILE A 51 -49.97 13.79 13.70
C ILE A 51 -49.26 12.80 14.64
N GLY A 52 -48.09 13.18 15.17
CA GLY A 52 -47.35 12.39 16.17
C GLY A 52 -46.67 11.13 15.61
N ARG A 53 -46.49 11.02 14.31
CA ARG A 53 -45.82 9.88 13.70
C ARG A 53 -44.30 10.13 13.51
N THR A 54 -43.49 9.10 13.72
CA THR A 54 -42.05 9.16 13.63
C THR A 54 -41.45 8.26 12.49
N ASN A 55 -42.33 7.76 11.62
CA ASN A 55 -41.94 6.75 10.63
C ASN A 55 -40.87 7.24 9.62
N LEU A 56 -41.04 8.47 9.12
CA LEU A 56 -40.07 9.04 8.17
C LEU A 56 -38.72 9.26 8.85
N THR A 57 -38.69 9.86 10.04
CA THR A 57 -37.45 10.08 10.79
C THR A 57 -36.71 8.76 11.07
N LYS A 58 -37.44 7.71 11.45
CA LYS A 58 -36.83 6.38 11.67
C LYS A 58 -36.30 5.77 10.38
N LEU A 59 -37.04 5.90 9.27
CA LEU A 59 -36.62 5.40 7.96
C LEU A 59 -35.33 6.08 7.51
N ASP A 60 -35.22 7.39 7.67
CA ASP A 60 -34.02 8.14 7.29
C ASP A 60 -32.83 7.81 8.18
N ALA A 61 -33.03 7.69 9.47
CA ALA A 61 -31.98 7.24 10.38
C ALA A 61 -31.45 5.86 9.99
N ASN A 62 -32.33 4.92 9.66
CA ASN A 62 -31.98 3.60 9.19
C ASN A 62 -31.24 3.63 7.86
N ASN A 63 -31.68 4.45 6.91
CA ASN A 63 -31.01 4.63 5.62
C ASN A 63 -29.58 5.18 5.78
N ARG A 64 -29.40 6.21 6.62
CA ARG A 64 -28.08 6.79 6.92
C ARG A 64 -27.16 5.75 7.59
N ALA A 65 -27.68 4.99 8.56
CA ALA A 65 -26.93 3.93 9.22
C ALA A 65 -26.51 2.82 8.22
N ALA A 66 -27.43 2.38 7.36
CA ALA A 66 -27.16 1.38 6.34
C ALA A 66 -26.15 1.86 5.29
N MET A 67 -26.19 3.13 4.89
CA MET A 67 -25.20 3.74 4.01
C MET A 67 -23.81 3.77 4.67
N LYS A 68 -23.72 4.18 5.92
CA LYS A 68 -22.45 4.20 6.66
C LYS A 68 -21.85 2.79 6.79
N GLN A 69 -22.69 1.79 7.08
CA GLN A 69 -22.28 0.40 7.14
C GLN A 69 -21.79 -0.11 5.78
N TYR A 70 -22.49 0.23 4.69
CA TYR A 70 -22.10 -0.15 3.33
C TYR A 70 -20.73 0.43 2.95
N ILE A 71 -20.50 1.72 3.22
CA ILE A 71 -19.22 2.38 2.97
C ILE A 71 -18.11 1.73 3.82
N GLY A 72 -18.37 1.47 5.10
CA GLY A 72 -17.43 0.80 5.99
C GLY A 72 -17.06 -0.60 5.50
N ASN A 73 -18.03 -1.37 4.98
CA ASN A 73 -17.78 -2.68 4.38
C ASN A 73 -16.86 -2.57 3.14
N ILE A 74 -17.09 -1.60 2.24
CA ILE A 74 -16.23 -1.39 1.06
C ILE A 74 -14.79 -1.14 1.50
N GLN A 75 -14.57 -0.23 2.44
CA GLN A 75 -13.24 0.09 2.96
C GLN A 75 -12.57 -1.11 3.64
N THR A 76 -13.35 -1.89 4.38
CA THR A 76 -12.86 -3.12 5.04
C THR A 76 -12.47 -4.17 4.01
N MET A 77 -13.28 -4.36 2.97
CA MET A 77 -12.99 -5.32 1.89
C MET A 77 -11.75 -4.91 1.10
N GLU A 78 -11.54 -3.61 0.86
CA GLU A 78 -10.31 -3.12 0.22
C GLU A 78 -9.07 -3.49 1.05
N LYS A 79 -9.10 -3.21 2.36
CA LYS A 79 -8.02 -3.58 3.27
C LYS A 79 -7.78 -5.09 3.32
N LEU A 80 -8.85 -5.90 3.33
CA LEU A 80 -8.76 -7.36 3.28
C LEU A 80 -8.11 -7.85 1.99
N THR A 81 -8.48 -7.27 0.85
CA THR A 81 -7.90 -7.64 -0.45
C THR A 81 -6.40 -7.35 -0.47
N ARG A 82 -5.97 -6.17 -0.03
CA ARG A 82 -4.54 -5.83 0.08
C ARG A 82 -3.80 -6.79 1.00
N LEU A 83 -4.34 -7.03 2.20
CA LEU A 83 -3.74 -7.92 3.18
C LEU A 83 -3.59 -9.36 2.66
N GLN A 84 -4.61 -9.88 1.96
CA GLN A 84 -4.55 -11.22 1.36
C GLN A 84 -3.53 -11.30 0.23
N THR A 85 -3.42 -10.26 -0.60
CA THR A 85 -2.43 -10.19 -1.67
C THR A 85 -1.02 -10.19 -1.09
N ASN A 86 -0.78 -9.35 -0.07
CA ASN A 86 0.50 -9.26 0.61
C ASN A 86 0.90 -10.58 1.29
N LEU A 87 -0.03 -11.24 1.97
CA LEU A 87 0.20 -12.56 2.56
C LEU A 87 0.62 -13.60 1.51
N LYS A 88 -0.10 -13.67 0.39
CA LYS A 88 0.25 -14.61 -0.70
C LYS A 88 1.63 -14.33 -1.29
N LEU A 89 2.00 -13.06 -1.41
CA LEU A 89 3.32 -12.68 -1.94
C LEU A 89 4.43 -13.08 -0.96
N LEU A 90 4.26 -12.83 0.33
CA LEU A 90 5.20 -13.28 1.37
C LEU A 90 5.33 -14.80 1.43
N GLU A 91 4.22 -15.55 1.32
CA GLU A 91 4.24 -17.01 1.22
C GLU A 91 5.02 -17.50 0.00
N LYS A 92 4.84 -16.85 -1.15
CA LYS A 92 5.60 -17.14 -2.37
C LYS A 92 7.10 -16.88 -2.18
N HIS A 93 7.47 -15.75 -1.58
CA HIS A 93 8.88 -15.43 -1.30
C HIS A 93 9.49 -16.48 -0.35
N GLN A 94 8.78 -16.82 0.72
CA GLN A 94 9.22 -17.86 1.66
C GLN A 94 9.43 -19.21 0.97
N ALA A 95 8.46 -19.63 0.13
CA ALA A 95 8.59 -20.86 -0.62
C ALA A 95 9.80 -20.88 -1.56
N SER A 96 10.10 -19.75 -2.19
CA SER A 96 11.29 -19.59 -3.05
C SER A 96 12.58 -19.72 -2.27
N TYR A 97 12.69 -19.14 -1.08
CA TYR A 97 13.86 -19.27 -0.21
C TYR A 97 14.06 -20.71 0.29
N VAL A 98 12.97 -21.37 0.67
CA VAL A 98 13.01 -22.77 1.10
C VAL A 98 13.47 -23.66 -0.05
N ALA A 99 12.93 -23.47 -1.25
CA ALA A 99 13.32 -24.24 -2.43
C ALA A 99 14.79 -24.00 -2.85
N ALA A 100 15.29 -22.77 -2.69
CA ALA A 100 16.69 -22.43 -2.98
C ALA A 100 17.67 -22.97 -1.91
N GLY A 101 17.21 -23.41 -0.75
CA GLY A 101 18.06 -23.92 0.34
C GLY A 101 18.99 -22.89 0.97
N LYS A 102 18.83 -21.60 0.65
CA LYS A 102 19.67 -20.51 1.14
C LYS A 102 18.84 -19.29 1.52
N ARG A 103 19.37 -18.49 2.46
CA ARG A 103 18.72 -17.27 2.98
C ARG A 103 19.21 -15.99 2.30
N THR A 104 19.95 -16.10 1.22
CA THR A 104 20.54 -14.98 0.49
C THR A 104 20.08 -14.99 -0.95
N ILE A 105 19.99 -13.82 -1.53
CA ILE A 105 19.74 -13.62 -2.97
C ILE A 105 21.05 -13.15 -3.60
N ASP A 106 21.49 -13.82 -4.66
CA ASP A 106 22.61 -13.37 -5.46
C ASP A 106 22.06 -12.40 -6.51
N VAL A 107 22.63 -11.21 -6.56
CA VAL A 107 22.25 -10.19 -7.54
C VAL A 107 23.47 -9.74 -8.33
N GLU A 108 23.28 -9.54 -9.63
CA GLU A 108 24.30 -8.97 -10.50
C GLU A 108 24.32 -7.45 -10.34
N VAL A 109 25.50 -6.92 -10.07
CA VAL A 109 25.79 -5.49 -10.09
C VAL A 109 26.90 -5.25 -11.09
N ALA A 110 26.67 -4.39 -12.07
CA ALA A 110 27.68 -3.99 -13.05
C ALA A 110 28.03 -2.51 -12.89
N ALA A 111 29.27 -2.17 -13.24
CA ALA A 111 29.72 -0.79 -13.35
C ALA A 111 30.36 -0.54 -14.69
N LEU A 112 30.11 0.63 -15.26
CA LEU A 112 30.57 1.02 -16.59
C LEU A 112 31.10 2.45 -16.59
N ARG A 113 32.21 2.70 -17.32
CA ARG A 113 32.67 4.05 -17.60
C ARG A 113 32.83 4.28 -19.09
N ILE A 114 32.36 5.41 -19.58
CA ILE A 114 32.57 5.88 -20.96
C ILE A 114 32.97 7.37 -20.87
N GLY A 115 34.25 7.67 -21.04
CA GLY A 115 34.76 9.02 -20.81
C GLY A 115 34.54 9.46 -19.38
N ASP A 116 33.82 10.56 -19.19
CA ASP A 116 33.46 11.11 -17.86
C ASP A 116 32.15 10.54 -17.30
N PHE A 117 31.40 9.80 -18.10
CA PHE A 117 30.20 9.12 -17.68
C PHE A 117 30.51 7.83 -16.94
N THR A 118 30.00 7.69 -15.73
CA THR A 118 30.05 6.44 -14.96
C THR A 118 28.68 6.00 -14.55
N MET A 119 28.42 4.70 -14.54
CA MET A 119 27.14 4.12 -14.16
C MET A 119 27.35 2.86 -13.35
N VAL A 120 26.48 2.65 -12.35
CA VAL A 120 26.33 1.38 -11.64
C VAL A 120 24.90 0.89 -11.80
N THR A 121 24.72 -0.42 -11.96
CA THR A 121 23.40 -1.07 -12.17
C THR A 121 22.93 -1.80 -10.93
N PHE A 122 21.61 -1.99 -10.82
CA PHE A 122 21.00 -2.80 -9.78
C PHE A 122 19.70 -3.45 -10.28
N PRO A 123 19.42 -4.73 -9.99
CA PRO A 123 18.23 -5.43 -10.48
C PRO A 123 17.01 -5.27 -9.58
N GLY A 124 16.70 -4.07 -9.13
CA GLY A 124 15.55 -3.78 -8.26
C GLY A 124 15.11 -2.32 -8.31
N GLU A 125 14.05 -2.03 -7.58
CA GLU A 125 13.50 -0.68 -7.44
C GLU A 125 14.20 0.05 -6.29
N LEU A 126 15.28 0.73 -6.62
CA LEU A 126 16.02 1.52 -5.63
C LEU A 126 15.24 2.78 -5.25
N VAL A 127 15.08 3.02 -3.97
CA VAL A 127 14.62 4.34 -3.50
C VAL A 127 15.66 5.41 -3.84
N VAL A 128 15.18 6.61 -4.15
CA VAL A 128 16.04 7.72 -4.61
C VAL A 128 17.20 8.04 -3.67
N GLN A 129 17.04 7.83 -2.37
CA GLN A 129 18.08 8.11 -1.36
C GLN A 129 19.33 7.26 -1.59
N ILE A 130 19.19 6.00 -2.01
CA ILE A 130 20.33 5.13 -2.34
C ILE A 130 21.15 5.73 -3.50
N GLY A 131 20.45 6.16 -4.56
CA GLY A 131 21.09 6.81 -5.69
C GLY A 131 21.81 8.11 -5.30
N LEU A 132 21.21 8.92 -4.44
CA LEU A 132 21.83 10.16 -3.93
C LEU A 132 23.06 9.88 -3.07
N ASN A 133 23.01 8.85 -2.21
CA ASN A 133 24.16 8.42 -1.40
C ASN A 133 25.34 8.00 -2.28
N LEU A 134 25.10 7.18 -3.29
CA LEU A 134 26.12 6.73 -4.23
C LEU A 134 26.73 7.88 -5.02
N LYS A 135 25.90 8.79 -5.54
CA LYS A 135 26.39 9.98 -6.28
C LYS A 135 27.24 10.89 -5.40
N LYS A 136 26.85 11.08 -4.15
CA LYS A 136 27.60 11.92 -3.20
C LYS A 136 28.94 11.31 -2.82
N ALA A 137 29.02 9.98 -2.69
CA ALA A 137 30.23 9.27 -2.26
C ALA A 137 31.12 8.81 -3.43
N SER A 138 30.64 8.91 -4.66
CA SER A 138 31.39 8.52 -5.85
C SER A 138 32.62 9.40 -6.06
N PRO A 139 33.78 8.82 -6.52
CA PRO A 139 34.93 9.59 -6.93
C PRO A 139 34.74 10.28 -8.29
N HIS A 140 33.66 10.01 -9.01
CA HIS A 140 33.41 10.53 -10.35
C HIS A 140 32.31 11.60 -10.30
N GLN A 141 32.50 12.71 -11.02
CA GLN A 141 31.58 13.84 -11.08
C GLN A 141 30.23 13.43 -11.71
N HIS A 142 30.24 12.61 -12.74
CA HIS A 142 29.06 12.20 -13.49
C HIS A 142 28.73 10.71 -13.23
N THR A 143 28.18 10.45 -12.04
CA THR A 143 27.76 9.11 -11.63
C THR A 143 26.27 8.93 -11.77
N PHE A 144 25.85 7.86 -12.42
CA PHE A 144 24.48 7.44 -12.63
C PHE A 144 24.21 6.10 -11.96
N VAL A 145 22.98 5.91 -11.51
CA VAL A 145 22.50 4.66 -10.92
C VAL A 145 21.31 4.19 -11.73
N ALA A 146 21.42 3.01 -12.33
CA ALA A 146 20.37 2.38 -13.13
C ALA A 146 19.71 1.25 -12.33
N GLY A 147 18.50 1.47 -11.87
CA GLY A 147 17.63 0.41 -11.33
C GLY A 147 17.03 -0.46 -12.44
N TYR A 148 16.30 -1.52 -12.08
CA TYR A 148 15.63 -2.44 -13.00
C TYR A 148 16.54 -3.08 -14.08
N THR A 149 17.81 -3.21 -13.80
CA THR A 149 18.80 -3.65 -14.79
C THR A 149 19.23 -5.08 -14.53
N ASN A 150 19.16 -5.94 -15.56
CA ASN A 150 19.59 -7.35 -15.55
C ASN A 150 18.84 -8.25 -14.55
N GLY A 151 17.61 -7.89 -14.18
CA GLY A 151 16.78 -8.67 -13.27
C GLY A 151 15.79 -7.81 -12.50
N TYR A 152 15.02 -8.46 -11.61
CA TYR A 152 14.03 -7.78 -10.80
C TYR A 152 13.85 -8.47 -9.45
N ILE A 153 14.19 -7.78 -8.36
CA ILE A 153 14.07 -8.26 -6.98
C ILE A 153 13.15 -7.38 -6.12
N TYR A 154 12.17 -6.75 -6.74
CA TYR A 154 11.17 -5.87 -6.11
C TYR A 154 11.76 -4.60 -5.51
N TYR A 155 11.04 -3.99 -4.56
CA TYR A 155 11.44 -2.77 -3.88
C TYR A 155 12.63 -2.98 -2.97
N CYS A 156 13.56 -2.03 -3.03
CA CYS A 156 14.77 -2.02 -2.23
C CYS A 156 14.87 -0.69 -1.46
N PRO A 157 14.13 -0.59 -0.34
CA PRO A 157 14.07 0.59 0.51
C PRO A 157 15.35 0.74 1.34
N THR A 158 15.55 1.91 1.94
CA THR A 158 16.66 2.10 2.89
C THR A 158 16.48 1.25 4.14
N ALA A 159 17.58 0.99 4.86
CA ALA A 159 17.54 0.29 6.14
C ALA A 159 16.62 0.95 7.17
N GLU A 160 16.45 2.29 7.10
CA GLU A 160 15.52 3.03 7.93
C GLU A 160 14.05 2.80 7.52
N GLN A 161 13.76 2.84 6.22
CA GLN A 161 12.41 2.57 5.70
C GLN A 161 11.96 1.13 6.01
N LEU A 162 12.89 0.17 6.04
CA LEU A 162 12.58 -1.23 6.43
C LEU A 162 12.14 -1.40 7.88
N ARG A 163 12.29 -0.39 8.74
CA ARG A 163 11.67 -0.40 10.07
C ARG A 163 10.15 -0.24 10.01
N ASN A 164 9.65 0.20 8.88
CA ASN A 164 8.25 0.33 8.51
C ASN A 164 7.36 1.01 9.57
N VAL A 165 7.87 2.08 10.15
CA VAL A 165 7.14 2.85 11.16
C VAL A 165 5.84 3.40 10.55
N GLY A 166 4.71 3.08 11.18
CA GLY A 166 3.39 3.49 10.69
C GLY A 166 2.87 2.73 9.46
N ASN A 167 3.50 1.60 9.10
CA ASN A 167 3.14 0.79 7.92
C ASN A 167 3.16 1.59 6.61
N ALA A 168 4.16 2.46 6.45
CA ALA A 168 4.33 3.30 5.28
C ALA A 168 4.87 2.53 4.05
N GLN A 169 5.44 1.33 4.27
CA GLN A 169 5.98 0.45 3.25
C GLN A 169 5.14 -0.81 3.10
N GLU A 170 5.02 -1.30 1.88
CA GLU A 170 4.46 -2.62 1.60
C GLU A 170 5.57 -3.67 1.71
N ASP A 171 5.73 -4.26 2.90
CA ASP A 171 6.80 -5.22 3.19
C ASP A 171 6.77 -6.46 2.29
N SER A 172 5.60 -6.80 1.76
CA SER A 172 5.42 -7.94 0.84
C SER A 172 6.14 -7.78 -0.49
N ASP A 173 6.39 -6.54 -0.92
CA ASP A 173 7.10 -6.20 -2.16
C ASP A 173 8.62 -6.01 -1.93
N CYS A 174 9.13 -6.47 -0.79
CA CYS A 174 10.54 -6.37 -0.44
C CYS A 174 11.10 -7.75 -0.13
N MET A 175 12.23 -8.09 -0.76
CA MET A 175 12.94 -9.36 -0.58
C MET A 175 14.26 -9.18 0.18
N VAL A 176 14.61 -7.97 0.59
CA VAL A 176 15.91 -7.65 1.19
C VAL A 176 15.80 -7.37 2.68
N ALA A 177 16.83 -7.73 3.44
CA ALA A 177 16.98 -7.39 4.86
C ALA A 177 17.69 -6.02 5.00
N PRO A 178 17.61 -5.34 6.16
CA PRO A 178 18.19 -3.99 6.33
C PRO A 178 19.67 -3.86 5.96
N GLU A 179 20.42 -4.93 6.09
CA GLU A 179 21.87 -4.97 5.80
C GLU A 179 22.19 -4.84 4.29
N TRP A 180 21.23 -5.11 3.41
CA TRP A 180 21.43 -5.06 1.97
C TRP A 180 21.96 -3.71 1.50
N GLN A 181 21.46 -2.61 2.06
CA GLN A 181 21.85 -1.26 1.68
C GLN A 181 23.36 -1.07 1.82
N LYS A 182 23.90 -1.44 2.98
CA LYS A 182 25.33 -1.32 3.27
C LYS A 182 26.15 -2.21 2.31
N VAL A 183 25.66 -3.42 2.03
CA VAL A 183 26.32 -4.36 1.10
C VAL A 183 26.35 -3.79 -0.31
N PHE A 184 25.20 -3.32 -0.81
CA PHE A 184 25.11 -2.76 -2.16
C PHE A 184 25.91 -1.46 -2.31
N GLU A 185 25.71 -0.49 -1.42
CA GLU A 185 26.42 0.81 -1.47
C GLU A 185 27.94 0.59 -1.40
N GLY A 186 28.39 -0.31 -0.49
CA GLY A 186 29.81 -0.65 -0.38
C GLY A 186 30.37 -1.27 -1.66
N LYS A 187 29.65 -2.22 -2.26
CA LYS A 187 30.07 -2.87 -3.51
C LYS A 187 30.05 -1.93 -4.70
N ALA A 188 29.01 -1.11 -4.80
CA ALA A 188 28.91 -0.11 -5.87
C ALA A 188 30.07 0.91 -5.81
N LEU A 189 30.40 1.42 -4.62
CA LEU A 189 31.52 2.34 -4.44
C LEU A 189 32.89 1.68 -4.71
N GLU A 190 33.08 0.42 -4.29
CA GLU A 190 34.27 -0.35 -4.62
C GLU A 190 34.47 -0.45 -6.16
N MET A 191 33.37 -0.72 -6.88
CA MET A 191 33.42 -0.86 -8.35
C MET A 191 33.67 0.49 -9.02
N LEU A 192 32.96 1.55 -8.58
CA LEU A 192 33.16 2.92 -9.08
C LEU A 192 34.62 3.38 -8.86
N GLY A 193 35.24 3.02 -7.73
CA GLY A 193 36.63 3.37 -7.45
C GLY A 193 37.67 2.65 -8.30
N LYS A 194 37.28 1.61 -9.06
CA LYS A 194 38.13 0.85 -9.97
C LYS A 194 37.99 1.29 -11.44
N LEU A 195 37.05 2.16 -11.76
CA LEU A 195 36.80 2.73 -13.08
C LEU A 195 37.64 3.97 -13.34
#